data_f5a9712f46168aee118c35446c56cd3b
#
_entry.id   f5a9712f46168aee118c35446c56cd3b
#
_cell.length_a   1.000
_cell.length_b   1.000
_cell.length_c   1.000
_cell.angle_alpha   90.00
_cell.angle_beta   90.00
_cell.angle_gamma   90.00
#
_symmetry.space_group_name_H-M   'P 1'
#
loop_
_entity.id
_entity.type
_entity.pdbx_description
1 polymer ?
#
loop_
_entity_poly.entity_id
_entity_poly.type
_entity_poly.pdbx_seq_one_letter_code
_entity_poly.pdbx_strand_id
1 'polypeptide(L)'
;MTRLAKLWDRFGTFCILIIIIILFSSLSPNYFIKPDNIIQIFVQSAITILTALGEFFAILIAGIDLSVGSVVALTGIVTGKLLVSGMNPLLSVVIGGVLMGVVLGGCNGLLVNYTGLHPFIITLGTNAIFRGLTMIISGANPVFGFPYSFIVALTGNVWIVPAPVLLAVSVALILWFISVHTRLGRNIYALGGNREAAYFSGIDIKLHTLVVFVISGVCSGLAGVLSAARLGAAEPGAGQNFETFAIASAIIGGTSFFGGRGRIPSVVVGGLIIGTISNGLNILQIPTFYQLVVMGGLIIAAVSLDRLIGRAR
;
A
#
# COMPACT_ATOMS: atom_id res chain seq x y z
N MET A 1 2.46 -7.94 -31.23
CA MET A 1 1.43 -8.19 -30.18
C MET A 1 0.06 -8.30 -30.82
N THR A 2 -0.65 -9.40 -30.58
CA THR A 2 -2.03 -9.60 -31.03
C THR A 2 -2.97 -8.59 -30.36
N ARG A 3 -4.11 -8.24 -31.01
CA ARG A 3 -5.13 -7.34 -30.44
C ARG A 3 -5.60 -7.83 -29.05
N LEU A 4 -5.68 -9.13 -28.86
CA LEU A 4 -6.03 -9.78 -27.57
C LEU A 4 -5.01 -9.48 -26.46
N ALA A 5 -3.70 -9.52 -26.75
CA ALA A 5 -2.68 -9.22 -25.74
C ALA A 5 -2.74 -7.74 -25.29
N LYS A 6 -3.02 -6.81 -26.20
CA LYS A 6 -3.21 -5.38 -25.85
C LYS A 6 -4.46 -5.14 -25.01
N LEU A 7 -5.54 -5.86 -25.25
CA LEU A 7 -6.77 -5.80 -24.46
C LEU A 7 -6.53 -6.40 -23.06
N TRP A 8 -5.81 -7.50 -22.96
CA TRP A 8 -5.44 -8.10 -21.68
C TRP A 8 -4.56 -7.18 -20.84
N ASP A 9 -3.55 -6.53 -21.44
CA ASP A 9 -2.70 -5.54 -20.76
C ASP A 9 -3.50 -4.33 -20.22
N ARG A 10 -4.65 -4.04 -20.82
CA ARG A 10 -5.49 -2.89 -20.42
C ARG A 10 -6.60 -3.25 -19.43
N PHE A 11 -7.21 -4.41 -19.59
CA PHE A 11 -8.44 -4.80 -18.87
C PHE A 11 -8.29 -6.08 -18.05
N GLY A 12 -7.18 -6.81 -18.15
CA GLY A 12 -6.99 -8.09 -17.48
C GLY A 12 -7.22 -8.05 -15.97
N THR A 13 -6.71 -7.01 -15.30
CA THR A 13 -6.90 -6.81 -13.86
C THR A 13 -8.38 -6.61 -13.49
N PHE A 14 -9.14 -5.88 -14.32
CA PHE A 14 -10.58 -5.71 -14.12
C PHE A 14 -11.34 -7.03 -14.32
N CYS A 15 -10.95 -7.82 -15.31
CA CYS A 15 -11.55 -9.15 -15.53
C CYS A 15 -11.32 -10.07 -14.33
N ILE A 16 -10.12 -10.06 -13.76
CA ILE A 16 -9.81 -10.82 -12.55
C ILE A 16 -10.69 -10.38 -11.38
N LEU A 17 -10.85 -9.06 -11.16
CA LEU A 17 -11.72 -8.54 -10.11
C LEU A 17 -13.17 -9.02 -10.30
N ILE A 18 -13.71 -8.94 -11.52
CA ILE A 18 -15.08 -9.40 -11.83
C ILE A 18 -15.22 -10.90 -11.56
N ILE A 19 -14.25 -11.72 -11.97
CA ILE A 19 -14.28 -13.17 -11.72
C ILE A 19 -14.30 -13.45 -10.21
N ILE A 20 -13.50 -12.74 -9.42
CA ILE A 20 -13.46 -12.91 -7.96
C ILE A 20 -14.78 -12.49 -7.32
N ILE A 21 -15.38 -11.36 -7.77
CA ILE A 21 -16.69 -10.93 -7.29
C ILE A 21 -17.76 -11.98 -7.60
N ILE A 22 -17.79 -12.52 -8.82
CA ILE A 22 -18.74 -13.58 -9.22
C ILE A 22 -18.53 -14.83 -8.36
N LEU A 23 -17.27 -15.24 -8.13
CA LEU A 23 -16.93 -16.39 -7.30
C LEU A 23 -17.49 -16.26 -5.88
N PHE A 24 -17.18 -15.16 -5.17
CA PHE A 24 -17.67 -14.97 -3.80
C PHE A 24 -19.17 -14.71 -3.73
N SER A 25 -19.76 -14.08 -4.76
CA SER A 25 -21.20 -13.92 -4.87
C SER A 25 -21.91 -15.26 -5.00
N SER A 26 -21.34 -16.23 -5.73
CA SER A 26 -21.89 -17.58 -5.85
C SER A 26 -21.71 -18.42 -4.58
N LEU A 27 -20.58 -18.24 -3.87
CA LEU A 27 -20.30 -18.96 -2.62
C LEU A 27 -21.09 -18.43 -1.43
N SER A 28 -21.43 -17.14 -1.40
CA SER A 28 -22.16 -16.51 -0.30
C SER A 28 -23.17 -15.45 -0.79
N PRO A 29 -24.23 -15.85 -1.53
CA PRO A 29 -25.15 -14.92 -2.18
C PRO A 29 -25.93 -14.03 -1.19
N ASN A 30 -26.20 -14.55 0.02
CA ASN A 30 -26.98 -13.86 1.02
C ASN A 30 -26.21 -12.78 1.82
N TYR A 31 -24.87 -12.77 1.72
CA TYR A 31 -24.03 -11.87 2.51
C TYR A 31 -23.10 -11.04 1.66
N PHE A 32 -22.48 -11.62 0.62
CA PHE A 32 -21.42 -10.97 -0.13
C PHE A 32 -21.88 -9.76 -0.93
N ILE A 33 -23.04 -9.86 -1.62
CA ILE A 33 -23.61 -8.78 -2.48
C ILE A 33 -24.45 -7.75 -1.72
N LYS A 34 -24.57 -7.84 -0.39
CA LYS A 34 -25.28 -6.81 0.37
C LYS A 34 -24.57 -5.46 0.24
N PRO A 35 -25.33 -4.34 0.12
CA PRO A 35 -24.74 -2.99 -0.02
C PRO A 35 -23.73 -2.67 1.09
N ASP A 36 -24.06 -3.02 2.32
CA ASP A 36 -23.17 -2.79 3.48
C ASP A 36 -21.84 -3.52 3.33
N ASN A 37 -21.86 -4.76 2.81
CA ASN A 37 -20.63 -5.50 2.58
C ASN A 37 -19.81 -4.92 1.43
N ILE A 38 -20.45 -4.46 0.37
CA ILE A 38 -19.75 -3.79 -0.74
C ILE A 38 -19.05 -2.54 -0.21
N ILE A 39 -19.70 -1.74 0.62
CA ILE A 39 -19.09 -0.58 1.27
C ILE A 39 -17.89 -1.03 2.13
N GLN A 40 -18.04 -2.10 2.92
CA GLN A 40 -16.94 -2.64 3.74
C GLN A 40 -15.74 -3.11 2.89
N ILE A 41 -15.97 -3.71 1.72
CA ILE A 41 -14.88 -4.07 0.79
C ILE A 41 -14.07 -2.81 0.41
N PHE A 42 -14.75 -1.71 0.02
CA PHE A 42 -14.06 -0.46 -0.35
C PHE A 42 -13.31 0.17 0.84
N VAL A 43 -13.94 0.22 2.00
CA VAL A 43 -13.33 0.78 3.24
C VAL A 43 -12.11 -0.02 3.66
N GLN A 44 -12.18 -1.34 3.64
CA GLN A 44 -11.08 -2.21 3.98
C GLN A 44 -9.95 -2.13 2.94
N SER A 45 -10.32 -2.10 1.67
CA SER A 45 -9.34 -1.98 0.58
C SER A 45 -8.61 -0.64 0.58
N ALA A 46 -9.18 0.43 1.14
CA ALA A 46 -8.54 1.74 1.18
C ALA A 46 -7.17 1.71 1.85
N ILE A 47 -7.02 0.96 2.96
CA ILE A 47 -5.73 0.79 3.66
C ILE A 47 -4.74 0.03 2.78
N THR A 48 -5.18 -1.07 2.16
CA THR A 48 -4.36 -1.87 1.25
C THR A 48 -3.95 -1.07 0.01
N ILE A 49 -4.86 -0.27 -0.54
CA ILE A 49 -4.57 0.61 -1.70
C ILE A 49 -3.51 1.64 -1.32
N LEU A 50 -3.61 2.30 -0.17
CA LEU A 50 -2.61 3.27 0.28
C LEU A 50 -1.22 2.64 0.37
N THR A 51 -1.10 1.49 1.04
CA THR A 51 0.19 0.79 1.15
C THR A 51 0.70 0.30 -0.21
N ALA A 52 -0.19 -0.21 -1.06
CA ALA A 52 0.16 -0.65 -2.41
C ALA A 52 0.61 0.49 -3.33
N LEU A 53 0.05 1.69 -3.18
CA LEU A 53 0.48 2.88 -3.91
C LEU A 53 1.91 3.28 -3.54
N GLY A 54 2.28 3.21 -2.26
CA GLY A 54 3.64 3.43 -1.81
C GLY A 54 4.60 2.37 -2.37
N GLU A 55 4.25 1.10 -2.21
CA GLU A 55 5.02 -0.05 -2.68
C GLU A 55 5.20 -0.05 -4.21
N PHE A 56 4.19 0.41 -4.95
CA PHE A 56 4.26 0.57 -6.41
C PHE A 56 5.49 1.40 -6.83
N PHE A 57 5.76 2.52 -6.17
CA PHE A 57 6.91 3.35 -6.51
C PHE A 57 8.23 2.67 -6.17
N ALA A 58 8.30 1.92 -5.05
CA ALA A 58 9.46 1.12 -4.71
C ALA A 58 9.73 0.04 -5.76
N ILE A 59 8.69 -0.69 -6.18
CA ILE A 59 8.80 -1.73 -7.23
C ILE A 59 9.15 -1.09 -8.57
N LEU A 60 8.66 0.11 -8.91
CA LEU A 60 9.01 0.78 -10.16
C LEU A 60 10.51 0.98 -10.34
N ILE A 61 11.26 1.24 -9.28
CA ILE A 61 12.73 1.35 -9.33
C ILE A 61 13.46 0.02 -9.11
N ALA A 62 12.75 -1.12 -9.28
CA ALA A 62 13.23 -2.46 -8.99
C ALA A 62 13.66 -2.67 -7.52
N GLY A 63 13.08 -1.91 -6.60
CA GLY A 63 13.22 -2.05 -5.15
C GLY A 63 11.99 -2.71 -4.53
N ILE A 64 12.06 -3.01 -3.24
CA ILE A 64 10.95 -3.49 -2.42
C ILE A 64 11.04 -2.82 -1.08
N ASP A 65 9.91 -2.35 -0.55
CA ASP A 65 9.83 -1.75 0.78
C ASP A 65 9.13 -2.69 1.76
N LEU A 66 9.90 -3.53 2.43
CA LEU A 66 9.37 -4.43 3.45
C LEU A 66 9.00 -3.73 4.76
N SER A 67 9.34 -2.45 4.92
CA SER A 67 9.05 -1.72 6.14
C SER A 67 7.62 -1.17 6.22
N VAL A 68 6.85 -1.25 5.13
CA VAL A 68 5.49 -0.73 4.99
C VAL A 68 4.62 -1.06 6.20
N GLY A 69 4.59 -2.32 6.62
CA GLY A 69 3.75 -2.77 7.75
C GLY A 69 4.19 -2.20 9.10
N SER A 70 5.50 -2.08 9.34
CA SER A 70 6.02 -1.48 10.58
C SER A 70 5.87 0.05 10.59
N VAL A 71 5.94 0.71 9.42
CA VAL A 71 5.62 2.14 9.29
C VAL A 71 4.15 2.39 9.63
N VAL A 72 3.22 1.56 9.13
CA VAL A 72 1.79 1.60 9.50
C VAL A 72 1.60 1.54 11.02
N ALA A 73 2.25 0.59 11.69
CA ALA A 73 2.14 0.45 13.13
C ALA A 73 2.72 1.65 13.87
N LEU A 74 3.94 2.06 13.54
CA LEU A 74 4.64 3.14 14.23
C LEU A 74 3.91 4.48 14.08
N THR A 75 3.46 4.82 12.87
CA THR A 75 2.69 6.04 12.62
C THR A 75 1.33 6.03 13.30
N GLY A 76 0.66 4.88 13.35
CA GLY A 76 -0.57 4.70 14.11
C GLY A 76 -0.36 4.94 15.61
N ILE A 77 0.69 4.35 16.21
CA ILE A 77 1.02 4.54 17.64
C ILE A 77 1.40 6.00 17.93
N VAL A 78 2.25 6.61 17.11
CA VAL A 78 2.63 8.03 17.31
C VAL A 78 1.40 8.93 17.21
N THR A 79 0.56 8.77 16.18
CA THR A 79 -0.70 9.51 16.05
C THR A 79 -1.59 9.30 17.28
N GLY A 80 -1.77 8.05 17.72
CA GLY A 80 -2.57 7.73 18.89
C GLY A 80 -2.06 8.39 20.17
N LYS A 81 -0.75 8.37 20.41
CA LYS A 81 -0.12 9.05 21.57
C LYS A 81 -0.36 10.57 21.52
N LEU A 82 -0.22 11.20 20.36
CA LEU A 82 -0.48 12.63 20.17
C LEU A 82 -1.96 12.97 20.45
N LEU A 83 -2.90 12.15 19.99
CA LEU A 83 -4.33 12.33 20.23
C LEU A 83 -4.66 12.24 21.73
N VAL A 84 -4.13 11.24 22.41
CA VAL A 84 -4.38 11.03 23.85
C VAL A 84 -3.70 12.10 24.70
N SER A 85 -2.61 12.72 24.24
CA SER A 85 -2.00 13.86 24.92
C SER A 85 -2.81 15.16 24.78
N GLY A 86 -3.96 15.15 24.07
CA GLY A 86 -4.81 16.31 23.86
C GLY A 86 -4.45 17.18 22.66
N MET A 87 -3.54 16.70 21.81
CA MET A 87 -3.20 17.43 20.58
C MET A 87 -4.40 17.48 19.60
N ASN A 88 -4.50 18.59 18.87
CA ASN A 88 -5.52 18.71 17.82
C ASN A 88 -5.48 17.53 16.84
N PRO A 89 -6.63 16.90 16.50
CA PRO A 89 -6.68 15.72 15.63
C PRO A 89 -5.99 15.91 14.28
N LEU A 90 -6.18 17.07 13.63
CA LEU A 90 -5.54 17.35 12.35
C LEU A 90 -4.02 17.42 12.47
N LEU A 91 -3.51 18.10 13.51
CA LEU A 91 -2.07 18.16 13.77
C LEU A 91 -1.49 16.77 14.09
N SER A 92 -2.24 15.95 14.85
CA SER A 92 -1.83 14.57 15.16
C SER A 92 -1.71 13.72 13.89
N VAL A 93 -2.64 13.88 12.93
CA VAL A 93 -2.58 13.20 11.63
C VAL A 93 -1.38 13.69 10.81
N VAL A 94 -1.16 15.00 10.74
CA VAL A 94 -0.05 15.57 9.97
C VAL A 94 1.30 15.14 10.56
N ILE A 95 1.48 15.25 11.87
CA ILE A 95 2.76 14.91 12.53
C ILE A 95 2.96 13.39 12.59
N GLY A 96 1.99 12.65 13.12
CA GLY A 96 2.11 11.21 13.35
C GLY A 96 1.97 10.38 12.07
N GLY A 97 1.17 10.83 11.11
CA GLY A 97 0.98 10.14 9.83
C GLY A 97 1.95 10.62 8.75
N VAL A 98 1.80 11.89 8.34
CA VAL A 98 2.51 12.40 7.16
C VAL A 98 3.99 12.65 7.45
N LEU A 99 4.32 13.50 8.44
CA LEU A 99 5.71 13.87 8.75
C LEU A 99 6.51 12.65 9.23
N MET A 100 5.92 11.83 10.10
CA MET A 100 6.56 10.58 10.52
C MET A 100 6.77 9.64 9.33
N GLY A 101 5.81 9.53 8.42
CA GLY A 101 5.97 8.78 7.16
C GLY A 101 7.12 9.32 6.30
N VAL A 102 7.25 10.64 6.16
CA VAL A 102 8.39 11.28 5.47
C VAL A 102 9.72 10.92 6.14
N VAL A 103 9.79 10.97 7.47
CA VAL A 103 11.00 10.65 8.23
C VAL A 103 11.40 9.18 8.06
N LEU A 104 10.46 8.25 8.22
CA LEU A 104 10.74 6.81 8.14
C LEU A 104 11.08 6.38 6.71
N GLY A 105 10.31 6.84 5.72
CA GLY A 105 10.62 6.61 4.30
C GLY A 105 11.92 7.31 3.88
N GLY A 106 12.14 8.53 4.35
CA GLY A 106 13.41 9.25 4.15
C GLY A 106 14.60 8.51 4.72
N CYS A 107 14.47 7.92 5.91
CA CYS A 107 15.48 7.06 6.52
C CYS A 107 15.83 5.87 5.61
N ASN A 108 14.82 5.17 5.09
CA ASN A 108 15.03 4.08 4.13
C ASN A 108 15.77 4.54 2.88
N GLY A 109 15.30 5.62 2.25
CA GLY A 109 15.90 6.16 1.03
C GLY A 109 17.34 6.64 1.24
N LEU A 110 17.63 7.29 2.37
CA LEU A 110 18.99 7.69 2.73
C LEU A 110 19.90 6.49 2.98
N LEU A 111 19.45 5.49 3.72
CA LEU A 111 20.22 4.30 3.99
C LEU A 111 20.54 3.53 2.69
N VAL A 112 19.56 3.37 1.77
CA VAL A 112 19.78 2.77 0.45
C VAL A 112 20.85 3.56 -0.32
N ASN A 113 20.75 4.88 -0.34
CA ASN A 113 21.70 5.73 -1.06
C ASN A 113 23.10 5.72 -0.46
N TYR A 114 23.21 5.65 0.87
CA TYR A 114 24.50 5.75 1.58
C TYR A 114 25.25 4.42 1.58
N THR A 115 24.53 3.32 1.77
CA THR A 115 25.14 1.98 1.84
C THR A 115 25.35 1.36 0.47
N GLY A 116 24.57 1.78 -0.55
CA GLY A 116 24.54 1.14 -1.87
C GLY A 116 23.96 -0.28 -1.87
N LEU A 117 23.42 -0.74 -0.73
CA LEU A 117 22.79 -2.05 -0.63
C LEU A 117 21.44 -2.07 -1.34
N HIS A 118 21.02 -3.27 -1.75
CA HIS A 118 19.70 -3.44 -2.35
C HIS A 118 18.60 -3.01 -1.37
N PRO A 119 17.56 -2.26 -1.83
CA PRO A 119 16.47 -1.79 -0.98
C PRO A 119 15.82 -2.85 -0.09
N PHE A 120 15.65 -4.06 -0.61
CA PHE A 120 15.12 -5.21 0.15
C PHE A 120 15.86 -5.45 1.47
N ILE A 121 17.21 -5.38 1.48
CA ILE A 121 18.04 -5.64 2.67
C ILE A 121 17.84 -4.51 3.69
N ILE A 122 17.85 -3.27 3.22
CA ILE A 122 17.66 -2.09 4.06
C ILE A 122 16.27 -2.11 4.69
N THR A 123 15.22 -2.30 3.87
CA THR A 123 13.84 -2.25 4.36
C THR A 123 13.47 -3.45 5.23
N LEU A 124 14.11 -4.61 5.05
CA LEU A 124 14.02 -5.74 5.98
C LEU A 124 14.59 -5.38 7.36
N GLY A 125 15.77 -4.73 7.38
CA GLY A 125 16.39 -4.28 8.64
C GLY A 125 15.58 -3.19 9.32
N THR A 126 15.13 -2.16 8.57
CA THR A 126 14.31 -1.08 9.12
C THR A 126 12.92 -1.55 9.52
N ASN A 127 12.35 -2.58 8.90
CA ASN A 127 11.12 -3.21 9.35
C ASN A 127 11.25 -3.71 10.81
N ALA A 128 12.34 -4.40 11.13
CA ALA A 128 12.60 -4.85 12.49
C ALA A 128 12.83 -3.67 13.46
N ILE A 129 13.60 -2.65 13.04
CA ILE A 129 13.86 -1.45 13.85
C ILE A 129 12.55 -0.69 14.12
N PHE A 130 11.75 -0.39 13.10
CA PHE A 130 10.49 0.36 13.26
C PHE A 130 9.46 -0.43 14.06
N ARG A 131 9.41 -1.76 13.92
CA ARG A 131 8.58 -2.61 14.76
C ARG A 131 9.05 -2.58 16.24
N GLY A 132 10.35 -2.64 16.48
CA GLY A 132 10.93 -2.49 17.81
C GLY A 132 10.60 -1.13 18.43
N LEU A 133 10.76 -0.03 17.69
CA LEU A 133 10.38 1.33 18.11
C LEU A 133 8.88 1.42 18.43
N THR A 134 8.04 0.78 17.62
CA THR A 134 6.59 0.70 17.88
C THR A 134 6.30 0.09 19.24
N MET A 135 6.94 -1.05 19.56
CA MET A 135 6.78 -1.74 20.84
C MET A 135 7.31 -0.89 22.03
N ILE A 136 8.47 -0.26 21.87
CA ILE A 136 9.07 0.61 22.91
C ILE A 136 8.15 1.80 23.19
N ILE A 137 7.71 2.53 22.15
CA ILE A 137 6.90 3.75 22.31
C ILE A 137 5.52 3.43 22.87
N SER A 138 4.90 2.30 22.49
CA SER A 138 3.60 1.89 22.99
C SER A 138 3.66 1.19 24.35
N GLY A 139 4.85 0.77 24.79
CA GLY A 139 5.01 -0.14 25.95
C GLY A 139 4.40 -1.52 25.65
N ALA A 140 4.41 -1.94 24.38
CA ALA A 140 3.81 -3.17 23.87
C ALA A 140 2.29 -3.28 24.13
N ASN A 141 1.62 -2.15 24.43
CA ASN A 141 0.18 -2.09 24.68
C ASN A 141 -0.53 -1.23 23.63
N PRO A 142 -1.79 -1.53 23.30
CA PRO A 142 -2.61 -0.69 22.47
C PRO A 142 -2.86 0.69 23.11
N VAL A 143 -2.96 1.73 22.27
CA VAL A 143 -3.30 3.09 22.69
C VAL A 143 -4.76 3.36 22.36
N PHE A 144 -5.58 3.59 23.41
CA PHE A 144 -7.01 3.86 23.32
C PHE A 144 -7.34 5.31 23.71
N GLY A 145 -8.63 5.70 23.57
CA GLY A 145 -9.11 6.97 24.06
C GLY A 145 -9.03 8.09 23.04
N PHE A 146 -9.19 7.78 21.78
CA PHE A 146 -9.18 8.77 20.70
C PHE A 146 -10.40 9.71 20.75
N PRO A 147 -10.23 10.99 20.44
CA PRO A 147 -11.34 11.92 20.32
C PRO A 147 -12.36 11.43 19.27
N TYR A 148 -13.64 11.50 19.59
CA TYR A 148 -14.71 11.10 18.67
C TYR A 148 -14.65 11.83 17.33
N SER A 149 -14.25 13.12 17.34
CA SER A 149 -14.05 13.93 16.13
C SER A 149 -13.01 13.33 15.18
N PHE A 150 -11.92 12.74 15.70
CA PHE A 150 -10.91 12.04 14.89
C PHE A 150 -11.48 10.79 14.22
N ILE A 151 -12.19 9.97 15.00
CA ILE A 151 -12.79 8.74 14.48
C ILE A 151 -13.79 9.07 13.38
N VAL A 152 -14.74 9.97 13.64
CA VAL A 152 -15.79 10.35 12.68
C VAL A 152 -15.20 11.00 11.41
N ALA A 153 -14.18 11.84 11.56
CA ALA A 153 -13.54 12.49 10.41
C ALA A 153 -12.91 11.48 9.43
N LEU A 154 -12.36 10.37 9.94
CA LEU A 154 -11.62 9.39 9.14
C LEU A 154 -12.41 8.12 8.81
N THR A 155 -13.50 7.83 9.52
CA THR A 155 -14.33 6.63 9.29
C THR A 155 -15.76 6.93 8.88
N GLY A 156 -16.20 8.18 9.06
CA GLY A 156 -17.52 8.62 8.66
C GLY A 156 -17.69 8.75 7.15
N ASN A 157 -18.89 9.15 6.75
CA ASN A 157 -19.21 9.39 5.34
C ASN A 157 -19.15 10.89 5.04
N VAL A 158 -18.56 11.25 3.91
CA VAL A 158 -18.69 12.55 3.28
C VAL A 158 -19.73 12.40 2.18
N TRP A 159 -20.96 12.86 2.43
CA TRP A 159 -22.15 12.54 1.66
C TRP A 159 -22.40 11.02 1.68
N ILE A 160 -22.24 10.35 0.55
CA ILE A 160 -22.51 8.92 0.36
C ILE A 160 -21.20 8.11 0.41
N VAL A 161 -20.03 8.75 0.26
CA VAL A 161 -18.75 8.07 0.12
C VAL A 161 -18.03 8.01 1.47
N PRO A 162 -17.58 6.84 1.90
CA PRO A 162 -16.78 6.71 3.12
C PRO A 162 -15.46 7.49 3.03
N ALA A 163 -15.11 8.20 4.11
CA ALA A 163 -13.88 9.00 4.19
C ALA A 163 -12.59 8.19 3.88
N PRO A 164 -12.46 6.91 4.28
CA PRO A 164 -11.31 6.08 3.89
C PRO A 164 -11.14 5.95 2.39
N VAL A 165 -12.26 5.78 1.67
CA VAL A 165 -12.24 5.64 0.20
C VAL A 165 -11.84 6.95 -0.46
N LEU A 166 -12.38 8.07 0.02
CA LEU A 166 -12.00 9.41 -0.48
C LEU A 166 -10.51 9.68 -0.28
N LEU A 167 -9.96 9.33 0.88
CA LEU A 167 -8.54 9.48 1.15
C LEU A 167 -7.70 8.66 0.17
N ALA A 168 -8.00 7.37 0.01
CA ALA A 168 -7.26 6.49 -0.89
C ALA A 168 -7.35 6.95 -2.35
N VAL A 169 -8.54 7.36 -2.81
CA VAL A 169 -8.75 7.88 -4.17
C VAL A 169 -8.00 9.21 -4.37
N SER A 170 -8.04 10.12 -3.40
CA SER A 170 -7.32 11.39 -3.48
C SER A 170 -5.81 11.18 -3.59
N VAL A 171 -5.24 10.30 -2.76
CA VAL A 171 -3.82 9.94 -2.83
C VAL A 171 -3.50 9.27 -4.17
N ALA A 172 -4.34 8.35 -4.64
CA ALA A 172 -4.16 7.71 -5.94
C ALA A 172 -4.17 8.71 -7.10
N LEU A 173 -5.07 9.70 -7.08
CA LEU A 173 -5.14 10.75 -8.10
C LEU A 173 -3.89 11.66 -8.08
N ILE A 174 -3.43 12.06 -6.89
CA ILE A 174 -2.21 12.87 -6.74
C ILE A 174 -1.00 12.10 -7.30
N LEU A 175 -0.84 10.85 -6.89
CA LEU A 175 0.28 10.01 -7.33
C LEU A 175 0.18 9.66 -8.83
N TRP A 176 -1.03 9.45 -9.34
CA TRP A 176 -1.25 9.28 -10.78
C TRP A 176 -0.82 10.53 -11.55
N PHE A 177 -1.22 11.72 -11.09
CA PHE A 177 -0.79 12.97 -11.71
C PHE A 177 0.74 13.11 -11.68
N ILE A 178 1.37 12.84 -10.54
CA ILE A 178 2.83 12.86 -10.40
C ILE A 178 3.47 11.87 -11.38
N SER A 179 2.97 10.63 -11.46
CA SER A 179 3.58 9.57 -12.27
C SER A 179 3.49 9.83 -13.78
N VAL A 180 2.39 10.44 -14.25
CA VAL A 180 2.13 10.61 -15.69
C VAL A 180 2.54 12.00 -16.21
N HIS A 181 2.29 13.06 -15.40
CA HIS A 181 2.38 14.43 -15.89
C HIS A 181 3.64 15.18 -15.43
N THR A 182 4.43 14.63 -14.50
CA THR A 182 5.63 15.33 -13.99
C THR A 182 6.94 14.73 -14.51
N ARG A 183 8.02 15.54 -14.43
CA ARG A 183 9.38 15.06 -14.70
C ARG A 183 9.81 13.98 -13.71
N LEU A 184 9.39 14.13 -12.44
CA LEU A 184 9.68 13.17 -11.39
C LEU A 184 9.17 11.77 -11.75
N GLY A 185 7.91 11.66 -12.16
CA GLY A 185 7.33 10.37 -12.57
C GLY A 185 8.08 9.76 -13.75
N ARG A 186 8.32 10.53 -14.82
CA ARG A 186 9.06 10.02 -15.99
C ARG A 186 10.46 9.52 -15.63
N ASN A 187 11.16 10.23 -14.75
CA ASN A 187 12.50 9.85 -14.31
C ASN A 187 12.47 8.57 -13.45
N ILE A 188 11.46 8.38 -12.60
CA ILE A 188 11.27 7.14 -11.82
C ILE A 188 11.06 5.94 -12.76
N TYR A 189 10.22 6.07 -13.79
CA TYR A 189 10.04 5.01 -14.80
C TYR A 189 11.33 4.73 -15.58
N ALA A 190 12.06 5.75 -15.97
CA ALA A 190 13.35 5.61 -16.68
C ALA A 190 14.38 4.90 -15.80
N LEU A 191 14.48 5.29 -14.53
CA LEU A 191 15.37 4.68 -13.53
C LEU A 191 15.07 3.19 -13.35
N GLY A 192 13.80 2.81 -13.27
CA GLY A 192 13.40 1.42 -13.15
C GLY A 192 13.54 0.61 -14.43
N GLY A 193 13.47 1.27 -15.59
CA GLY A 193 13.67 0.60 -16.89
C GLY A 193 15.14 0.24 -17.17
N ASN A 194 16.05 1.17 -16.93
CA ASN A 194 17.48 0.95 -17.03
C ASN A 194 18.23 2.00 -16.18
N ARG A 195 18.74 1.57 -15.05
CA ARG A 195 19.43 2.44 -14.08
C ARG A 195 20.69 3.10 -14.65
N GLU A 196 21.45 2.37 -15.46
CA GLU A 196 22.69 2.87 -16.07
C GLU A 196 22.40 3.91 -17.16
N ALA A 197 21.43 3.62 -18.06
CA ALA A 197 21.00 4.57 -19.07
C ALA A 197 20.40 5.84 -18.43
N ALA A 198 19.65 5.73 -17.34
CA ALA A 198 19.11 6.86 -16.61
C ALA A 198 20.24 7.74 -16.04
N TYR A 199 21.29 7.13 -15.47
CA TYR A 199 22.46 7.84 -14.96
C TYR A 199 23.17 8.63 -16.06
N PHE A 200 23.47 8.00 -17.20
CA PHE A 200 24.10 8.67 -18.33
C PHE A 200 23.22 9.74 -19.01
N SER A 201 21.90 9.67 -18.79
CA SER A 201 20.95 10.71 -19.21
C SER A 201 20.85 11.88 -18.21
N GLY A 202 21.68 11.90 -17.17
CA GLY A 202 21.71 12.99 -16.17
C GLY A 202 20.60 12.92 -15.13
N ILE A 203 19.92 11.77 -14.96
CA ILE A 203 18.92 11.60 -13.90
C ILE A 203 19.63 11.37 -12.57
N ASP A 204 19.32 12.20 -11.58
CA ASP A 204 19.83 12.01 -10.21
C ASP A 204 19.17 10.80 -9.54
N ILE A 205 19.90 9.67 -9.56
CA ILE A 205 19.43 8.39 -9.00
C ILE A 205 19.16 8.51 -7.51
N LYS A 206 20.04 9.21 -6.76
CA LYS A 206 19.94 9.32 -5.30
C LYS A 206 18.69 10.07 -4.89
N LEU A 207 18.42 11.19 -5.55
CA LEU A 207 17.21 12.00 -5.30
C LEU A 207 15.95 11.18 -5.58
N HIS A 208 15.88 10.50 -6.74
CA HIS A 208 14.68 9.75 -7.13
C HIS A 208 14.47 8.53 -6.23
N THR A 209 15.52 7.85 -5.80
CA THR A 209 15.45 6.77 -4.80
C THR A 209 14.91 7.31 -3.46
N LEU A 210 15.45 8.43 -2.96
CA LEU A 210 14.97 9.06 -1.73
C LEU A 210 13.47 9.40 -1.82
N VAL A 211 13.06 10.07 -2.90
CA VAL A 211 11.65 10.48 -3.09
C VAL A 211 10.71 9.28 -3.17
N VAL A 212 11.11 8.20 -3.82
CA VAL A 212 10.31 6.96 -3.90
C VAL A 212 10.04 6.39 -2.50
N PHE A 213 11.06 6.28 -1.65
CA PHE A 213 10.86 5.78 -0.28
C PHE A 213 10.09 6.77 0.60
N VAL A 214 10.24 8.08 0.40
CA VAL A 214 9.40 9.09 1.07
C VAL A 214 7.93 8.92 0.67
N ILE A 215 7.62 8.70 -0.61
CA ILE A 215 6.25 8.42 -1.06
C ILE A 215 5.72 7.14 -0.39
N SER A 216 6.51 6.07 -0.34
CA SER A 216 6.14 4.82 0.35
C SER A 216 5.84 5.06 1.82
N GLY A 217 6.72 5.78 2.51
CA GLY A 217 6.56 6.13 3.92
C GLY A 217 5.31 6.96 4.20
N VAL A 218 5.02 7.98 3.37
CA VAL A 218 3.80 8.81 3.51
C VAL A 218 2.54 8.01 3.28
N CYS A 219 2.51 7.17 2.24
CA CYS A 219 1.36 6.30 1.96
C CYS A 219 1.11 5.33 3.12
N SER A 220 2.17 4.70 3.63
CA SER A 220 2.11 3.81 4.79
C SER A 220 1.72 4.55 6.07
N GLY A 221 2.19 5.79 6.24
CA GLY A 221 1.83 6.65 7.36
C GLY A 221 0.34 7.00 7.39
N LEU A 222 -0.21 7.37 6.24
CA LEU A 222 -1.66 7.61 6.09
C LEU A 222 -2.47 6.33 6.33
N ALA A 223 -1.98 5.18 5.85
CA ALA A 223 -2.60 3.89 6.12
C ALA A 223 -2.60 3.54 7.62
N GLY A 224 -1.54 3.91 8.36
CA GLY A 224 -1.44 3.73 9.80
C GLY A 224 -2.45 4.57 10.58
N VAL A 225 -2.58 5.86 10.22
CA VAL A 225 -3.61 6.76 10.78
C VAL A 225 -5.01 6.22 10.53
N LEU A 226 -5.27 5.78 9.29
CA LEU A 226 -6.57 5.24 8.90
C LEU A 226 -6.88 3.92 9.62
N SER A 227 -5.89 3.06 9.78
CA SER A 227 -6.01 1.80 10.55
C SER A 227 -6.35 2.07 12.00
N ALA A 228 -5.66 3.03 12.65
CA ALA A 228 -5.92 3.43 14.03
C ALA A 228 -7.32 4.02 14.19
N ALA A 229 -7.75 4.90 13.27
CA ALA A 229 -9.10 5.48 13.30
C ALA A 229 -10.18 4.40 13.16
N ARG A 230 -10.00 3.43 12.26
CA ARG A 230 -10.95 2.35 11.98
C ARG A 230 -11.10 1.39 13.17
N LEU A 231 -10.01 1.10 13.86
CA LEU A 231 -10.02 0.23 15.05
C LEU A 231 -10.46 0.99 16.31
N GLY A 232 -10.47 2.32 16.29
CA GLY A 232 -10.64 3.15 17.50
C GLY A 232 -9.47 3.00 18.50
N ALA A 233 -8.38 2.39 18.04
CA ALA A 233 -7.18 2.11 18.83
C ALA A 233 -5.95 2.03 17.91
N ALA A 234 -4.79 2.43 18.42
CA ALA A 234 -3.52 2.15 17.76
C ALA A 234 -2.90 0.89 18.34
N GLU A 235 -2.81 -0.14 17.50
CA GLU A 235 -2.32 -1.46 17.87
C GLU A 235 -0.83 -1.59 17.51
N PRO A 236 0.06 -2.01 18.45
CA PRO A 236 1.47 -2.23 18.13
C PRO A 236 1.70 -3.32 17.09
N GLY A 237 0.78 -4.30 17.05
CA GLY A 237 0.77 -5.37 16.05
C GLY A 237 0.15 -5.00 14.70
N ALA A 238 -0.37 -3.78 14.53
CA ALA A 238 -0.97 -3.36 13.28
C ALA A 238 0.01 -3.51 12.10
N GLY A 239 -0.54 -3.69 10.91
CA GLY A 239 0.26 -3.76 9.69
C GLY A 239 1.09 -5.04 9.53
N GLN A 240 0.90 -6.07 10.35
CA GLN A 240 1.55 -7.37 10.09
C GLN A 240 1.11 -7.92 8.75
N ASN A 241 2.07 -8.32 7.92
CA ASN A 241 1.90 -8.81 6.54
C ASN A 241 1.36 -7.77 5.54
N PHE A 242 1.28 -6.48 5.89
CA PHE A 242 0.81 -5.45 4.94
C PHE A 242 1.80 -5.26 3.79
N GLU A 243 3.09 -5.48 3.99
CA GLU A 243 4.08 -5.54 2.93
C GLU A 243 3.72 -6.60 1.89
N THR A 244 3.30 -7.79 2.32
CA THR A 244 2.86 -8.87 1.44
C THR A 244 1.61 -8.48 0.64
N PHE A 245 0.63 -7.85 1.28
CA PHE A 245 -0.59 -7.39 0.60
C PHE A 245 -0.33 -6.23 -0.35
N ALA A 246 0.58 -5.32 0.00
CA ALA A 246 0.98 -4.20 -0.84
C ALA A 246 1.71 -4.68 -2.11
N ILE A 247 2.70 -5.58 -1.97
CA ILE A 247 3.42 -6.21 -3.09
C ILE A 247 2.43 -6.98 -3.99
N ALA A 248 1.57 -7.83 -3.39
CA ALA A 248 0.58 -8.58 -4.14
C ALA A 248 -0.35 -7.65 -4.95
N SER A 249 -0.85 -6.57 -4.33
CA SER A 249 -1.72 -5.58 -4.98
C SER A 249 -1.03 -4.90 -6.16
N ALA A 250 0.23 -4.49 -5.99
CA ALA A 250 1.00 -3.84 -7.05
C ALA A 250 1.26 -4.78 -8.23
N ILE A 251 1.65 -6.04 -7.96
CA ILE A 251 2.00 -7.02 -9.00
C ILE A 251 0.74 -7.54 -9.72
N ILE A 252 -0.32 -7.90 -8.98
CA ILE A 252 -1.61 -8.30 -9.57
C ILE A 252 -2.20 -7.14 -10.36
N GLY A 253 -1.96 -5.89 -9.91
CA GLY A 253 -2.25 -4.67 -10.64
C GLY A 253 -1.44 -4.48 -11.93
N GLY A 254 -0.51 -5.39 -12.26
CA GLY A 254 0.29 -5.37 -13.49
C GLY A 254 1.55 -4.52 -13.41
N THR A 255 2.02 -4.21 -12.20
CA THR A 255 3.35 -3.61 -12.00
C THR A 255 4.40 -4.70 -12.19
N SER A 256 5.39 -4.46 -13.06
CA SER A 256 6.48 -5.41 -13.25
C SER A 256 7.38 -5.47 -12.02
N PHE A 257 7.59 -6.67 -11.50
CA PHE A 257 8.50 -6.92 -10.39
C PHE A 257 9.96 -6.50 -10.70
N PHE A 258 10.31 -6.46 -11.99
CA PHE A 258 11.64 -6.07 -12.45
C PHE A 258 11.81 -4.56 -12.67
N GLY A 259 10.79 -3.76 -12.34
CA GLY A 259 10.82 -2.30 -12.46
C GLY A 259 10.38 -1.74 -13.83
N GLY A 260 10.33 -0.43 -13.92
CA GLY A 260 10.11 0.34 -15.14
C GLY A 260 8.72 0.27 -15.77
N ARG A 261 7.79 -0.54 -15.23
CA ARG A 261 6.45 -0.73 -15.80
C ARG A 261 5.39 -0.87 -14.71
N GLY A 262 4.26 -0.22 -14.92
CA GLY A 262 3.10 -0.27 -14.05
C GLY A 262 2.22 0.95 -14.23
N ARG A 263 1.01 0.91 -13.65
CA ARG A 263 0.03 2.01 -13.73
C ARG A 263 -0.75 2.11 -12.43
N ILE A 264 -0.86 3.31 -11.88
CA ILE A 264 -1.59 3.56 -10.62
C ILE A 264 -3.05 3.08 -10.65
N PRO A 265 -3.87 3.34 -11.71
CA PRO A 265 -5.23 2.81 -11.72
C PRO A 265 -5.29 1.28 -11.61
N SER A 266 -4.34 0.57 -12.21
CA SER A 266 -4.27 -0.88 -12.12
C SER A 266 -3.85 -1.36 -10.73
N VAL A 267 -2.98 -0.63 -10.04
CA VAL A 267 -2.61 -0.91 -8.63
C VAL A 267 -3.81 -0.72 -7.70
N VAL A 268 -4.63 0.31 -7.92
CA VAL A 268 -5.88 0.51 -7.17
C VAL A 268 -6.82 -0.70 -7.35
N VAL A 269 -6.96 -1.19 -8.59
CA VAL A 269 -7.75 -2.41 -8.85
C VAL A 269 -7.11 -3.63 -8.18
N GLY A 270 -5.79 -3.75 -8.18
CA GLY A 270 -5.06 -4.79 -7.46
C GLY A 270 -5.35 -4.77 -5.96
N GLY A 271 -5.35 -3.58 -5.35
CA GLY A 271 -5.74 -3.39 -3.94
C GLY A 271 -7.20 -3.79 -3.66
N LEU A 272 -8.11 -3.47 -4.59
CA LEU A 272 -9.50 -3.93 -4.52
C LEU A 272 -9.60 -5.46 -4.63
N ILE A 273 -8.82 -6.10 -5.49
CA ILE A 273 -8.77 -7.57 -5.61
C ILE A 273 -8.37 -8.18 -4.26
N ILE A 274 -7.27 -7.72 -3.67
CA ILE A 274 -6.79 -8.22 -2.38
C ILE A 274 -7.82 -7.99 -1.27
N GLY A 275 -8.41 -6.79 -1.21
CA GLY A 275 -9.46 -6.48 -0.24
C GLY A 275 -10.72 -7.32 -0.44
N THR A 276 -11.12 -7.58 -1.69
CA THR A 276 -12.26 -8.45 -2.02
C THR A 276 -12.01 -9.90 -1.61
N ILE A 277 -10.80 -10.43 -1.85
CA ILE A 277 -10.43 -11.77 -1.42
C ILE A 277 -10.44 -11.87 0.10
N SER A 278 -9.81 -10.92 0.81
CA SER A 278 -9.79 -10.91 2.27
C SER A 278 -11.20 -10.83 2.86
N ASN A 279 -12.06 -9.97 2.31
CA ASN A 279 -13.45 -9.86 2.75
C ASN A 279 -14.24 -11.14 2.47
N GLY A 280 -14.13 -11.70 1.25
CA GLY A 280 -14.83 -12.94 0.88
C GLY A 280 -14.42 -14.12 1.76
N LEU A 281 -13.13 -14.29 2.04
CA LEU A 281 -12.62 -15.31 2.94
C LEU A 281 -13.13 -15.12 4.38
N ASN A 282 -13.23 -13.86 4.86
CA ASN A 282 -13.81 -13.55 6.17
C ASN A 282 -15.30 -13.90 6.23
N ILE A 283 -16.09 -13.61 5.20
CA ILE A 283 -17.50 -13.97 5.12
C ILE A 283 -17.68 -15.49 5.16
N LEU A 284 -16.80 -16.23 4.49
CA LEU A 284 -16.78 -17.70 4.52
C LEU A 284 -16.20 -18.26 5.83
N GLN A 285 -15.86 -17.40 6.81
CA GLN A 285 -15.28 -17.77 8.11
C GLN A 285 -13.98 -18.57 7.98
N ILE A 286 -13.21 -18.34 6.91
CA ILE A 286 -11.93 -19.00 6.69
C ILE A 286 -10.89 -18.33 7.60
N PRO A 287 -10.21 -19.10 8.47
CA PRO A 287 -9.21 -18.56 9.39
C PRO A 287 -8.09 -17.80 8.66
N THR A 288 -7.58 -16.74 9.28
CA THR A 288 -6.55 -15.84 8.72
C THR A 288 -5.30 -16.57 8.24
N PHE A 289 -4.95 -17.71 8.85
CA PHE A 289 -3.80 -18.51 8.41
C PHE A 289 -3.93 -19.01 6.97
N TYR A 290 -5.12 -19.42 6.55
CA TYR A 290 -5.37 -19.83 5.16
C TYR A 290 -5.31 -18.64 4.20
N GLN A 291 -5.71 -17.44 4.68
CA GLN A 291 -5.59 -16.22 3.87
C GLN A 291 -4.12 -15.93 3.53
N LEU A 292 -3.20 -16.14 4.46
CA LEU A 292 -1.75 -15.99 4.21
C LEU A 292 -1.25 -16.97 3.14
N VAL A 293 -1.72 -18.23 3.16
CA VAL A 293 -1.37 -19.23 2.14
C VAL A 293 -1.88 -18.80 0.77
N VAL A 294 -3.14 -18.35 0.69
CA VAL A 294 -3.73 -17.85 -0.56
C VAL A 294 -2.95 -16.66 -1.10
N MET A 295 -2.62 -15.67 -0.23
CA MET A 295 -1.87 -14.49 -0.65
C MET A 295 -0.46 -14.82 -1.12
N GLY A 296 0.27 -15.69 -0.41
CA GLY A 296 1.57 -16.18 -0.84
C GLY A 296 1.52 -16.90 -2.20
N GLY A 297 0.52 -17.75 -2.41
CA GLY A 297 0.27 -18.42 -3.69
C GLY A 297 -0.02 -17.44 -4.83
N LEU A 298 -0.83 -16.41 -4.58
CA LEU A 298 -1.13 -15.37 -5.57
C LEU A 298 0.10 -14.57 -5.97
N ILE A 299 0.99 -14.22 -5.03
CA ILE A 299 2.23 -13.52 -5.33
C ILE A 299 3.12 -14.38 -6.23
N ILE A 300 3.34 -15.65 -5.85
CA ILE A 300 4.17 -16.56 -6.64
C ILE A 300 3.62 -16.72 -8.06
N ALA A 301 2.30 -16.92 -8.19
CA ALA A 301 1.64 -17.03 -9.48
C ALA A 301 1.79 -15.75 -10.31
N ALA A 302 1.54 -14.58 -9.72
CA ALA A 302 1.62 -13.30 -10.41
C ALA A 302 3.04 -12.97 -10.89
N VAL A 303 4.06 -13.15 -10.05
CA VAL A 303 5.48 -12.91 -10.41
C VAL A 303 5.94 -13.92 -11.47
N SER A 304 5.51 -15.18 -11.36
CA SER A 304 5.83 -16.23 -12.36
C SER A 304 5.24 -15.88 -13.73
N LEU A 305 4.01 -15.40 -13.76
CA LEU A 305 3.35 -14.95 -15.00
C LEU A 305 4.04 -13.71 -15.59
N ASP A 306 4.40 -12.71 -14.77
CA ASP A 306 5.14 -11.53 -15.24
C ASP A 306 6.47 -11.91 -15.89
N ARG A 307 7.20 -12.85 -15.30
CA ARG A 307 8.46 -13.37 -15.86
C ARG A 307 8.27 -14.10 -17.19
N LEU A 308 7.21 -14.90 -17.32
CA LEU A 308 6.91 -15.64 -18.55
C LEU A 308 6.52 -14.69 -19.68
N ILE A 309 5.68 -13.70 -19.39
CA ILE A 309 5.25 -12.68 -20.36
C ILE A 309 6.41 -11.76 -20.71
N GLY A 310 7.26 -11.38 -19.74
CA GLY A 310 8.43 -10.54 -19.96
C GLY A 310 9.51 -11.18 -20.84
N ARG A 311 9.66 -12.50 -20.81
CA ARG A 311 10.57 -13.25 -21.71
C ARG A 311 10.05 -13.40 -23.14
N ALA A 312 8.74 -13.27 -23.33
CA ALA A 312 8.11 -13.36 -24.65
C ALA A 312 8.10 -12.01 -25.41
N ARG A 313 8.63 -10.96 -24.81
CA ARG A 313 8.77 -9.60 -25.36
C ARG A 313 10.24 -9.23 -25.53
#